data_0f41ad6e07792a27b86f698177e43dfa
#
_entry.id   0f41ad6e07792a27b86f698177e43dfa
#
_cell.length_a   1.000
_cell.length_b   1.000
_cell.length_c   1.000
_cell.angle_alpha   90.00
_cell.angle_beta   90.00
_cell.angle_gamma   90.00
#
_symmetry.space_group_name_H-M   'P 1'
#
loop_
_entity.id
_entity.type
_entity.pdbx_description
1 polymer ?
#
loop_
_entity_poly.entity_id
_entity_poly.type
_entity_poly.pdbx_seq_one_letter_code
_entity_poly.pdbx_strand_id
1 'polypeptide(L)'
;MTSTVERGRSFDGWAAEYDRYRPTYPDALFALIAQELQLPPRPQVVDLGAGTGRASVAMATLGWQVTAVEPGGPMLDVLRSRAIRDQLEIATVQATAEATGLGAASFNLATAAQAFHWFDKPAALAEIARVVRPGGGVALFWNVREEERSAFVADYHRILERYGGAAEGKYLQAGRATGRSTTREALAAAIEFGPAQLLELHHELTATAAGFVGMAFTASYVRALDSATQERIAREEFGMVRGNKEILYRFAEPDSARKP
;
A
#
# COMPACT_ATOMS: atom_id res chain seq x y z
N MET A 1 17.71 12.85 -11.00
CA MET A 1 16.38 12.47 -10.47
C MET A 1 16.14 11.01 -10.80
N THR A 2 16.00 10.13 -9.81
CA THR A 2 15.70 8.71 -9.99
C THR A 2 14.31 8.58 -10.64
N SER A 3 14.18 7.76 -11.69
CA SER A 3 12.89 7.55 -12.37
C SER A 3 11.89 6.87 -11.44
N THR A 4 10.60 7.01 -11.73
CA THR A 4 9.51 6.35 -10.98
C THR A 4 9.68 4.83 -10.96
N VAL A 5 10.18 4.26 -12.07
CA VAL A 5 10.48 2.83 -12.23
C VAL A 5 11.64 2.39 -11.32
N GLU A 6 12.72 3.18 -11.23
CA GLU A 6 13.86 2.86 -10.34
C GLU A 6 13.46 2.88 -8.86
N ARG A 7 12.56 3.81 -8.48
CA ARG A 7 12.01 3.86 -7.12
C ARG A 7 11.14 2.65 -6.80
N GLY A 8 10.29 2.22 -7.72
CA GLY A 8 9.47 1.01 -7.57
C GLY A 8 10.32 -0.25 -7.40
N ARG A 9 11.45 -0.36 -8.14
CA ARG A 9 12.39 -1.48 -8.05
C ARG A 9 13.28 -1.48 -6.80
N SER A 10 13.27 -0.43 -5.99
CA SER A 10 14.06 -0.39 -4.74
C SER A 10 13.72 -1.51 -3.75
N PHE A 11 12.57 -2.18 -3.93
CA PHE A 11 12.09 -3.28 -3.10
C PHE A 11 12.54 -4.67 -3.57
N ASP A 12 13.09 -4.81 -4.78
CA ASP A 12 13.40 -6.10 -5.40
C ASP A 12 14.38 -6.96 -4.57
N GLY A 13 15.35 -6.33 -3.91
CA GLY A 13 16.37 -7.03 -3.13
C GLY A 13 15.89 -7.62 -1.79
N TRP A 14 14.65 -7.38 -1.38
CA TRP A 14 14.11 -7.80 -0.07
C TRP A 14 12.60 -8.08 -0.09
N ALA A 15 12.11 -8.53 -1.24
CA ALA A 15 10.69 -8.85 -1.45
C ALA A 15 10.16 -9.90 -0.45
N ALA A 16 10.98 -10.89 -0.07
CA ALA A 16 10.60 -11.94 0.88
C ALA A 16 10.41 -11.39 2.31
N GLU A 17 11.31 -10.52 2.78
CA GLU A 17 11.19 -9.85 4.07
C GLU A 17 10.01 -8.90 4.09
N TYR A 18 9.81 -8.15 3.00
CA TYR A 18 8.64 -7.30 2.81
C TYR A 18 7.36 -8.11 2.96
N ASP A 19 7.24 -9.23 2.27
CA ASP A 19 6.08 -10.10 2.35
C ASP A 19 5.87 -10.69 3.75
N ARG A 20 6.94 -11.05 4.43
CA ARG A 20 6.87 -11.66 5.77
C ARG A 20 6.32 -10.71 6.83
N TYR A 21 6.68 -9.42 6.78
CA TYR A 21 6.46 -8.51 7.89
C TYR A 21 5.40 -7.42 7.65
N ARG A 22 5.07 -7.11 6.39
CA ARG A 22 4.06 -6.10 6.12
C ARG A 22 2.66 -6.59 6.45
N PRO A 23 1.80 -5.73 7.03
CA PRO A 23 0.42 -6.09 7.34
C PRO A 23 -0.40 -6.37 6.08
N THR A 24 -1.43 -7.19 6.23
CA THR A 24 -2.49 -7.36 5.24
C THR A 24 -3.55 -6.27 5.41
N TYR A 25 -4.63 -6.41 4.68
CA TYR A 25 -5.81 -5.54 4.78
C TYR A 25 -6.98 -6.36 5.31
N PRO A 26 -7.86 -5.78 6.16
CA PRO A 26 -9.02 -6.48 6.67
C PRO A 26 -10.09 -6.65 5.58
N ASP A 27 -10.85 -7.75 5.61
CA ASP A 27 -11.94 -8.01 4.67
C ASP A 27 -12.98 -6.90 4.66
N ALA A 28 -13.20 -6.26 5.82
CA ALA A 28 -14.09 -5.12 5.96
C ALA A 28 -13.72 -3.94 5.05
N LEU A 29 -12.43 -3.73 4.73
CA LEU A 29 -11.99 -2.72 3.77
C LEU A 29 -12.57 -3.00 2.38
N PHE A 30 -12.44 -4.24 1.91
CA PHE A 30 -12.91 -4.62 0.58
C PHE A 30 -14.44 -4.64 0.50
N ALA A 31 -15.11 -5.05 1.59
CA ALA A 31 -16.56 -4.94 1.70
C ALA A 31 -17.04 -3.49 1.61
N LEU A 32 -16.35 -2.57 2.28
CA LEU A 32 -16.64 -1.14 2.21
C LEU A 32 -16.42 -0.59 0.78
N ILE A 33 -15.30 -0.91 0.14
CA ILE A 33 -15.01 -0.52 -1.25
C ILE A 33 -16.11 -1.06 -2.19
N ALA A 34 -16.50 -2.33 -2.04
CA ALA A 34 -17.54 -2.92 -2.86
C ALA A 34 -18.89 -2.25 -2.70
N GLN A 35 -19.25 -1.89 -1.46
CA GLN A 35 -20.49 -1.18 -1.15
C GLN A 35 -20.48 0.24 -1.74
N GLU A 36 -19.46 1.03 -1.47
CA GLU A 36 -19.37 2.43 -1.90
C GLU A 36 -19.34 2.57 -3.43
N LEU A 37 -18.64 1.68 -4.11
CA LEU A 37 -18.54 1.67 -5.56
C LEU A 37 -19.61 0.79 -6.25
N GLN A 38 -20.51 0.16 -5.48
CA GLN A 38 -21.58 -0.72 -5.98
C GLN A 38 -21.03 -1.78 -6.95
N LEU A 39 -19.94 -2.44 -6.55
CA LEU A 39 -19.29 -3.45 -7.37
C LEU A 39 -20.16 -4.71 -7.53
N PRO A 40 -20.08 -5.42 -8.66
CA PRO A 40 -20.71 -6.72 -8.79
C PRO A 40 -20.07 -7.75 -7.84
N PRO A 41 -20.73 -8.88 -7.56
CA PRO A 41 -20.22 -9.90 -6.61
C PRO A 41 -18.83 -10.45 -6.93
N ARG A 42 -18.44 -10.47 -8.20
CA ARG A 42 -17.12 -10.93 -8.68
C ARG A 42 -16.53 -9.88 -9.63
N PRO A 43 -16.08 -8.74 -9.10
CA PRO A 43 -15.59 -7.65 -9.93
C PRO A 43 -14.28 -8.03 -10.62
N GLN A 44 -14.09 -7.52 -11.83
CA GLN A 44 -12.78 -7.47 -12.50
C GLN A 44 -11.99 -6.33 -11.89
N VAL A 45 -10.85 -6.62 -11.29
CA VAL A 45 -10.03 -5.63 -10.58
C VAL A 45 -8.61 -5.61 -11.13
N VAL A 46 -8.08 -4.41 -11.37
CA VAL A 46 -6.64 -4.21 -11.60
C VAL A 46 -6.01 -3.63 -10.33
N ASP A 47 -4.98 -4.30 -9.80
CA ASP A 47 -4.21 -3.85 -8.63
C ASP A 47 -2.87 -3.30 -9.10
N LEU A 48 -2.69 -1.99 -8.99
CA LEU A 48 -1.55 -1.24 -9.52
C LEU A 48 -0.47 -1.04 -8.44
N GLY A 49 0.78 -1.38 -8.77
CA GLY A 49 1.85 -1.45 -7.79
C GLY A 49 1.59 -2.55 -6.77
N ALA A 50 1.18 -3.72 -7.26
CA ALA A 50 0.72 -4.83 -6.43
C ALA A 50 1.78 -5.38 -5.47
N GLY A 51 3.06 -5.14 -5.73
CA GLY A 51 4.17 -5.61 -4.92
C GLY A 51 4.16 -7.14 -4.78
N THR A 52 4.25 -7.62 -3.54
CA THR A 52 4.15 -9.06 -3.21
C THR A 52 2.69 -9.58 -3.16
N GLY A 53 1.71 -8.77 -3.60
CA GLY A 53 0.31 -9.17 -3.72
C GLY A 53 -0.50 -9.11 -2.43
N ARG A 54 -0.16 -8.25 -1.49
CA ARG A 54 -0.89 -8.14 -0.22
C ARG A 54 -2.37 -7.85 -0.40
N ALA A 55 -2.72 -6.88 -1.26
CA ALA A 55 -4.10 -6.56 -1.58
C ALA A 55 -4.67 -7.55 -2.61
N SER A 56 -3.88 -7.88 -3.64
CA SER A 56 -4.30 -8.82 -4.70
C SER A 56 -4.76 -10.18 -4.15
N VAL A 57 -3.98 -10.77 -3.22
CA VAL A 57 -4.33 -12.05 -2.58
C VAL A 57 -5.60 -11.91 -1.73
N ALA A 58 -5.72 -10.84 -0.94
CA ALA A 58 -6.91 -10.62 -0.13
C ALA A 58 -8.18 -10.47 -0.99
N MET A 59 -8.11 -9.70 -2.07
CA MET A 59 -9.24 -9.55 -3.01
C MET A 59 -9.58 -10.87 -3.72
N ALA A 60 -8.56 -11.63 -4.16
CA ALA A 60 -8.77 -12.93 -4.80
C ALA A 60 -9.40 -13.96 -3.84
N THR A 61 -9.00 -13.95 -2.56
CA THR A 61 -9.62 -14.80 -1.51
C THR A 61 -11.11 -14.50 -1.33
N LEU A 62 -11.53 -13.25 -1.55
CA LEU A 62 -12.94 -12.86 -1.56
C LEU A 62 -13.68 -13.21 -2.87
N GLY A 63 -13.00 -13.88 -3.80
CA GLY A 63 -13.57 -14.31 -5.07
C GLY A 63 -13.55 -13.23 -6.17
N TRP A 64 -12.83 -12.14 -5.98
CA TRP A 64 -12.64 -11.12 -7.01
C TRP A 64 -11.67 -11.60 -8.08
N GLN A 65 -11.87 -11.16 -9.31
CA GLN A 65 -11.01 -11.52 -10.45
C GLN A 65 -9.90 -10.46 -10.57
N VAL A 66 -8.71 -10.81 -10.10
CA VAL A 66 -7.61 -9.84 -9.92
C VAL A 66 -6.56 -9.97 -11.02
N THR A 67 -6.20 -8.83 -11.62
CA THR A 67 -5.00 -8.65 -12.43
C THR A 67 -4.04 -7.74 -11.66
N ALA A 68 -2.91 -8.27 -11.24
CA ALA A 68 -1.88 -7.57 -10.50
C ALA A 68 -0.84 -6.99 -11.47
N VAL A 69 -0.61 -5.68 -11.40
CA VAL A 69 0.39 -4.95 -12.19
C VAL A 69 1.51 -4.46 -11.27
N GLU A 70 2.75 -4.85 -11.56
CA GLU A 70 3.91 -4.51 -10.75
C GLU A 70 5.17 -4.44 -11.63
N PRO A 71 5.99 -3.37 -11.57
CA PRO A 71 7.21 -3.28 -12.38
C PRO A 71 8.36 -4.18 -11.87
N GLY A 72 8.38 -4.53 -10.58
CA GLY A 72 9.42 -5.35 -9.95
C GLY A 72 9.21 -6.84 -10.19
N GLY A 73 10.10 -7.49 -10.98
CA GLY A 73 10.04 -8.93 -11.23
C GLY A 73 10.09 -9.77 -9.95
N PRO A 74 11.07 -9.57 -9.04
CA PRO A 74 11.15 -10.29 -7.77
C PRO A 74 9.91 -10.15 -6.88
N MET A 75 9.24 -8.99 -6.89
CA MET A 75 7.96 -8.80 -6.20
C MET A 75 6.87 -9.67 -6.80
N LEU A 76 6.75 -9.69 -8.14
CA LEU A 76 5.78 -10.56 -8.84
C LEU A 76 6.05 -12.04 -8.59
N ASP A 77 7.30 -12.47 -8.46
CA ASP A 77 7.63 -13.87 -8.20
C ASP A 77 7.15 -14.30 -6.80
N VAL A 78 7.25 -13.42 -5.80
CA VAL A 78 6.66 -13.66 -4.47
C VAL A 78 5.14 -13.74 -4.57
N LEU A 79 4.49 -12.82 -5.30
CA LEU A 79 3.04 -12.85 -5.52
C LEU A 79 2.59 -14.16 -6.18
N ARG A 80 3.25 -14.57 -7.28
CA ARG A 80 2.95 -15.82 -7.98
C ARG A 80 3.09 -17.04 -7.07
N SER A 81 4.16 -17.09 -6.28
CA SER A 81 4.39 -18.16 -5.31
C SER A 81 3.27 -18.24 -4.25
N ARG A 82 2.80 -17.08 -3.79
CA ARG A 82 1.66 -17.01 -2.86
C ARG A 82 0.37 -17.47 -3.52
N ALA A 83 0.06 -17.00 -4.73
CA ALA A 83 -1.13 -17.38 -5.45
C ALA A 83 -1.19 -18.91 -5.68
N ILE A 84 -0.06 -19.53 -6.07
CA ILE A 84 0.04 -20.99 -6.22
C ILE A 84 -0.19 -21.70 -4.88
N ARG A 85 0.50 -21.29 -3.82
CA ARG A 85 0.38 -21.89 -2.49
C ARG A 85 -1.06 -21.84 -1.96
N ASP A 86 -1.72 -20.69 -2.15
CA ASP A 86 -3.05 -20.40 -1.62
C ASP A 86 -4.17 -20.82 -2.62
N GLN A 87 -3.80 -21.44 -3.75
CA GLN A 87 -4.70 -21.92 -4.82
C GLN A 87 -5.60 -20.81 -5.39
N LEU A 88 -5.04 -19.62 -5.56
CA LEU A 88 -5.73 -18.44 -6.09
C LEU A 88 -5.37 -18.18 -7.55
N GLU A 89 -6.37 -17.81 -8.35
CA GLU A 89 -6.17 -17.36 -9.72
C GLU A 89 -5.96 -15.85 -9.74
N ILE A 90 -4.70 -15.41 -9.92
CA ILE A 90 -4.32 -14.01 -10.04
C ILE A 90 -3.50 -13.84 -11.32
N ALA A 91 -4.00 -13.08 -12.28
CA ALA A 91 -3.23 -12.70 -13.44
C ALA A 91 -2.14 -11.70 -13.04
N THR A 92 -0.94 -11.81 -13.62
CA THR A 92 0.17 -10.89 -13.31
C THR A 92 0.73 -10.25 -14.57
N VAL A 93 0.97 -8.95 -14.52
CA VAL A 93 1.55 -8.15 -15.61
C VAL A 93 2.74 -7.37 -15.07
N GLN A 94 3.91 -7.54 -15.70
CA GLN A 94 5.09 -6.76 -15.35
C GLN A 94 5.07 -5.46 -16.13
N ALA A 95 4.52 -4.42 -15.51
CA ALA A 95 4.36 -3.09 -16.11
C ALA A 95 4.28 -2.01 -15.02
N THR A 96 4.38 -0.75 -15.41
CA THR A 96 4.11 0.39 -14.52
C THR A 96 2.62 0.74 -14.51
N ALA A 97 2.19 1.50 -13.51
CA ALA A 97 0.81 1.97 -13.38
C ALA A 97 0.42 2.98 -14.49
N GLU A 98 1.42 3.64 -15.07
CA GLU A 98 1.27 4.63 -16.12
C GLU A 98 1.10 4.01 -17.51
N ALA A 99 1.49 2.75 -17.69
CA ALA A 99 1.47 2.04 -18.97
C ALA A 99 1.30 0.53 -18.74
N THR A 100 0.10 0.10 -18.40
CA THR A 100 -0.20 -1.29 -18.02
C THR A 100 -0.21 -2.25 -19.22
N GLY A 101 -0.48 -1.76 -20.43
CA GLY A 101 -0.69 -2.59 -21.61
C GLY A 101 -2.03 -3.34 -21.62
N LEU A 102 -2.89 -3.12 -20.65
CA LEU A 102 -4.18 -3.79 -20.50
C LEU A 102 -5.25 -3.19 -21.45
N GLY A 103 -6.29 -3.97 -21.72
CA GLY A 103 -7.42 -3.53 -22.55
C GLY A 103 -8.19 -2.36 -21.93
N ALA A 104 -8.69 -1.45 -22.78
CA ALA A 104 -9.54 -0.35 -22.35
C ALA A 104 -10.88 -0.88 -21.79
N ALA A 105 -11.45 -0.18 -20.81
CA ALA A 105 -12.76 -0.46 -20.22
C ALA A 105 -12.97 -1.94 -19.82
N SER A 106 -11.89 -2.57 -19.30
CA SER A 106 -11.89 -4.00 -18.95
C SER A 106 -12.21 -4.25 -17.49
N PHE A 107 -12.00 -3.28 -16.61
CA PHE A 107 -12.08 -3.48 -15.16
C PHE A 107 -13.25 -2.70 -14.53
N ASN A 108 -13.82 -3.27 -13.45
CA ASN A 108 -14.79 -2.59 -12.61
C ASN A 108 -14.11 -1.63 -11.62
N LEU A 109 -12.89 -1.99 -11.20
CA LEU A 109 -12.16 -1.31 -10.15
C LEU A 109 -10.66 -1.30 -10.47
N ALA A 110 -10.02 -0.17 -10.26
CA ALA A 110 -8.58 -0.09 -10.09
C ALA A 110 -8.25 0.14 -8.61
N THR A 111 -7.27 -0.60 -8.08
CA THR A 111 -6.75 -0.39 -6.73
C THR A 111 -5.28 0.01 -6.77
N ALA A 112 -4.84 0.78 -5.76
CA ALA A 112 -3.44 0.97 -5.45
C ALA A 112 -3.26 0.99 -3.94
N ALA A 113 -2.69 -0.09 -3.42
CA ALA A 113 -2.49 -0.32 -2.00
C ALA A 113 -1.07 0.07 -1.58
N GLN A 114 -0.89 1.12 -0.79
CA GLN A 114 0.44 1.63 -0.38
C GLN A 114 1.35 2.00 -1.58
N ALA A 115 0.81 2.28 -2.77
CA ALA A 115 1.60 2.40 -3.98
C ALA A 115 1.47 3.76 -4.69
N PHE A 116 0.31 4.40 -4.68
CA PHE A 116 -0.01 5.56 -5.50
C PHE A 116 0.95 6.76 -5.33
N HIS A 117 1.59 6.91 -4.18
CA HIS A 117 2.58 7.96 -3.93
C HIS A 117 3.89 7.77 -4.74
N TRP A 118 4.10 6.59 -5.31
CA TRP A 118 5.22 6.29 -6.19
C TRP A 118 4.96 6.64 -7.66
N PHE A 119 3.70 6.81 -8.05
CA PHE A 119 3.28 6.99 -9.44
C PHE A 119 3.48 8.43 -9.94
N ASP A 120 3.64 8.56 -11.23
CA ASP A 120 3.31 9.80 -11.93
C ASP A 120 1.78 9.91 -11.93
N LYS A 121 1.24 10.71 -11.00
CA LYS A 121 -0.19 10.73 -10.71
C LYS A 121 -1.07 11.08 -11.94
N PRO A 122 -0.75 12.12 -12.73
CA PRO A 122 -1.51 12.43 -13.95
C PRO A 122 -1.52 11.27 -14.95
N ALA A 123 -0.34 10.69 -15.25
CA ALA A 123 -0.23 9.59 -16.20
C ALA A 123 -0.92 8.32 -15.69
N ALA A 124 -0.75 7.98 -14.40
CA ALA A 124 -1.40 6.84 -13.80
C ALA A 124 -2.93 6.99 -13.76
N LEU A 125 -3.46 8.18 -13.44
CA LEU A 125 -4.91 8.42 -13.44
C LEU A 125 -5.49 8.35 -14.86
N ALA A 126 -4.79 8.85 -15.87
CA ALA A 126 -5.19 8.70 -17.27
C ALA A 126 -5.24 7.22 -17.69
N GLU A 127 -4.24 6.41 -17.31
CA GLU A 127 -4.22 4.97 -17.58
C GLU A 127 -5.32 4.23 -16.80
N ILE A 128 -5.55 4.56 -15.53
CA ILE A 128 -6.68 4.04 -14.74
C ILE A 128 -8.00 4.36 -15.44
N ALA A 129 -8.19 5.62 -15.87
CA ALA A 129 -9.39 6.02 -16.59
C ALA A 129 -9.58 5.25 -17.91
N ARG A 130 -8.49 4.90 -18.59
CA ARG A 130 -8.54 4.12 -19.81
C ARG A 130 -8.96 2.66 -19.58
N VAL A 131 -8.42 2.02 -18.54
CA VAL A 131 -8.65 0.58 -18.28
C VAL A 131 -9.93 0.28 -17.50
N VAL A 132 -10.39 1.23 -16.66
CA VAL A 132 -11.64 1.11 -15.91
C VAL A 132 -12.82 1.48 -16.80
N ARG A 133 -13.86 0.64 -16.80
CA ARG A 133 -15.08 0.86 -17.57
C ARG A 133 -15.89 2.04 -17.03
N PRO A 134 -16.75 2.66 -17.84
CA PRO A 134 -17.72 3.63 -17.34
C PRO A 134 -18.56 3.05 -16.19
N GLY A 135 -18.79 3.84 -15.15
CA GLY A 135 -19.46 3.39 -13.93
C GLY A 135 -18.60 2.56 -12.98
N GLY A 136 -17.35 2.26 -13.35
CA GLY A 136 -16.35 1.66 -12.45
C GLY A 136 -15.70 2.71 -11.55
N GLY A 137 -14.71 2.31 -10.76
CA GLY A 137 -14.08 3.22 -9.81
C GLY A 137 -12.60 2.98 -9.56
N VAL A 138 -12.00 3.85 -8.77
CA VAL A 138 -10.64 3.71 -8.24
C VAL A 138 -10.69 3.76 -6.72
N ALA A 139 -9.94 2.87 -6.06
CA ALA A 139 -9.75 2.86 -4.62
C ALA A 139 -8.25 2.90 -4.29
N LEU A 140 -7.84 3.98 -3.65
CA LEU A 140 -6.47 4.21 -3.19
C LEU A 140 -6.45 4.08 -1.67
N PHE A 141 -5.62 3.20 -1.11
CA PHE A 141 -5.65 2.97 0.33
C PHE A 141 -4.28 2.71 0.95
N TRP A 142 -4.17 3.09 2.22
CA TRP A 142 -2.96 2.99 3.01
C TRP A 142 -3.26 2.46 4.40
N ASN A 143 -2.37 1.64 4.94
CA ASN A 143 -2.29 1.38 6.37
C ASN A 143 -1.53 2.54 7.02
N VAL A 144 -2.20 3.29 7.89
CA VAL A 144 -1.63 4.42 8.64
C VAL A 144 -1.66 4.10 10.13
N ARG A 145 -0.53 4.26 10.83
CA ARG A 145 -0.47 4.06 12.28
C ARG A 145 -1.02 5.29 13.00
N GLU A 146 -1.89 5.07 13.97
CA GLU A 146 -2.48 6.14 14.78
C GLU A 146 -1.64 6.42 16.03
N GLU A 147 -0.84 7.48 15.98
CA GLU A 147 -0.01 7.93 17.10
C GLU A 147 -0.84 8.41 18.30
N GLU A 148 -1.90 9.15 18.01
CA GLU A 148 -2.76 9.76 19.02
C GLU A 148 -3.48 8.71 19.89
N ARG A 149 -3.61 7.49 19.39
CA ARG A 149 -4.31 6.38 20.06
C ARG A 149 -3.37 5.33 20.64
N SER A 150 -2.05 5.47 20.47
CA SER A 150 -1.07 4.50 20.95
C SER A 150 0.23 5.17 21.37
N ALA A 151 0.49 5.22 22.68
CA ALA A 151 1.75 5.70 23.22
C ALA A 151 2.96 4.91 22.65
N PHE A 152 2.78 3.62 22.38
CA PHE A 152 3.78 2.78 21.74
C PHE A 152 4.12 3.27 20.31
N VAL A 153 3.12 3.60 19.51
CA VAL A 153 3.34 4.13 18.14
C VAL A 153 4.00 5.51 18.20
N ALA A 154 3.63 6.34 19.18
CA ALA A 154 4.27 7.64 19.39
C ALA A 154 5.76 7.48 19.78
N ASP A 155 6.10 6.51 20.64
CA ASP A 155 7.48 6.20 21.02
C ASP A 155 8.29 5.70 19.83
N TYR A 156 7.73 4.81 19.03
CA TYR A 156 8.32 4.33 17.79
C TYR A 156 8.65 5.47 16.82
N HIS A 157 7.73 6.41 16.61
CA HIS A 157 7.99 7.55 15.74
C HIS A 157 9.08 8.46 16.31
N ARG A 158 9.15 8.66 17.62
CA ARG A 158 10.23 9.41 18.27
C ARG A 158 11.61 8.75 18.06
N ILE A 159 11.69 7.42 18.05
CA ILE A 159 12.92 6.70 17.72
C ILE A 159 13.30 6.99 16.26
N LEU A 160 12.37 6.85 15.32
CA LEU A 160 12.62 7.12 13.91
C LEU A 160 13.06 8.57 13.66
N GLU A 161 12.42 9.55 14.29
CA GLU A 161 12.80 10.96 14.20
C GLU A 161 14.22 11.22 14.71
N ARG A 162 14.61 10.56 15.81
CA ARG A 162 15.95 10.69 16.39
C ARG A 162 17.04 10.21 15.44
N TYR A 163 16.83 9.12 14.74
CA TYR A 163 17.83 8.48 13.90
C TYR A 163 17.72 8.84 12.41
N GLY A 164 16.52 9.14 11.93
CA GLY A 164 16.28 9.53 10.54
C GLY A 164 16.64 10.99 10.21
N GLY A 165 16.89 11.80 11.24
CA GLY A 165 17.18 13.22 11.11
C GLY A 165 15.94 14.07 10.78
N ALA A 166 16.12 15.42 10.80
CA ALA A 166 15.02 16.38 10.61
C ALA A 166 14.35 16.28 9.20
N ALA A 167 15.03 15.67 8.22
CA ALA A 167 14.47 15.45 6.89
C ALA A 167 13.44 14.30 6.88
N GLU A 168 13.62 13.27 7.71
CA GLU A 168 12.75 12.08 7.76
C GLU A 168 11.60 12.20 8.76
N GLY A 169 11.78 12.88 9.88
CA GLY A 169 10.66 13.28 10.73
C GLY A 169 9.66 14.15 9.98
N LYS A 170 10.17 15.08 9.16
CA LYS A 170 9.36 15.85 8.20
C LYS A 170 8.76 14.94 7.09
N TYR A 171 9.45 13.89 6.68
CA TYR A 171 8.94 12.93 5.69
C TYR A 171 7.81 12.06 6.28
N LEU A 172 7.91 11.65 7.54
CA LEU A 172 6.85 10.90 8.22
C LEU A 172 5.60 11.75 8.47
N GLN A 173 5.76 12.99 8.94
CA GLN A 173 4.63 13.91 9.20
C GLN A 173 4.15 14.62 7.92
N ALA A 174 5.06 15.19 7.15
CA ALA A 174 4.74 15.87 5.90
C ALA A 174 4.40 14.85 4.79
N GLY A 175 4.99 13.66 4.78
CA GLY A 175 4.65 12.59 3.85
C GLY A 175 3.21 12.12 4.01
N ARG A 176 2.69 12.06 5.24
CA ARG A 176 1.28 11.74 5.50
C ARG A 176 0.35 12.88 5.08
N ALA A 177 0.59 14.10 5.55
CA ALA A 177 -0.24 15.25 5.22
C ALA A 177 -0.10 15.65 3.74
N THR A 178 1.13 15.72 3.23
CA THR A 178 1.42 16.09 1.84
C THR A 178 1.01 14.97 0.88
N GLY A 179 1.19 13.70 1.24
CA GLY A 179 0.76 12.57 0.44
C GLY A 179 -0.77 12.52 0.27
N ARG A 180 -1.52 12.78 1.35
CA ARG A 180 -2.98 12.90 1.31
C ARG A 180 -3.42 14.11 0.51
N SER A 181 -2.82 15.29 0.73
CA SER A 181 -3.14 16.51 -0.02
C SER A 181 -2.89 16.29 -1.51
N THR A 182 -1.70 15.84 -1.89
CA THR A 182 -1.34 15.63 -3.30
C THR A 182 -2.15 14.52 -3.98
N THR A 183 -2.60 13.50 -3.24
CA THR A 183 -3.50 12.47 -3.77
C THR A 183 -4.88 13.04 -4.01
N ARG A 184 -5.43 13.77 -3.04
CA ARG A 184 -6.73 14.42 -3.17
C ARG A 184 -6.74 15.47 -4.29
N GLU A 185 -5.70 16.28 -4.38
CA GLU A 185 -5.52 17.25 -5.47
C GLU A 185 -5.46 16.56 -6.84
N ALA A 186 -4.71 15.46 -6.96
CA ALA A 186 -4.62 14.69 -8.20
C ALA A 186 -5.96 14.09 -8.60
N LEU A 187 -6.70 13.49 -7.64
CA LEU A 187 -8.04 12.95 -7.90
C LEU A 187 -9.04 14.06 -8.27
N ALA A 188 -8.98 15.22 -7.62
CA ALA A 188 -9.84 16.35 -7.93
C ALA A 188 -9.55 16.97 -9.31
N ALA A 189 -8.32 16.87 -9.79
CA ALA A 189 -7.91 17.33 -11.11
C ALA A 189 -8.23 16.33 -12.24
N ALA A 190 -8.49 15.07 -11.91
CA ALA A 190 -8.80 14.01 -12.86
C ALA A 190 -10.28 14.08 -13.25
N ILE A 191 -10.56 14.78 -14.34
CA ILE A 191 -11.93 15.05 -14.85
C ILE A 191 -12.70 13.78 -15.26
N GLU A 192 -12.01 12.67 -15.44
CA GLU A 192 -12.57 11.37 -15.77
C GLU A 192 -13.26 10.69 -14.58
N PHE A 193 -13.05 11.19 -13.37
CA PHE A 193 -13.62 10.64 -12.14
C PHE A 193 -14.55 11.65 -11.47
N GLY A 194 -15.56 11.13 -10.78
CA GLY A 194 -16.40 11.91 -9.88
C GLY A 194 -15.65 12.36 -8.62
N PRO A 195 -16.31 13.09 -7.71
CA PRO A 195 -15.72 13.52 -6.46
C PRO A 195 -15.19 12.34 -5.62
N ALA A 196 -13.95 12.45 -5.16
CA ALA A 196 -13.36 11.46 -4.27
C ALA A 196 -13.98 11.57 -2.87
N GLN A 197 -14.22 10.41 -2.24
CA GLN A 197 -14.65 10.30 -0.85
C GLN A 197 -13.50 9.76 -0.01
N LEU A 198 -13.28 10.36 1.15
CA LEU A 198 -12.34 9.84 2.14
C LEU A 198 -13.12 8.98 3.13
N LEU A 199 -12.70 7.70 3.26
CA LEU A 199 -13.28 6.76 4.20
C LEU A 199 -12.20 6.30 5.17
N GLU A 200 -12.53 6.21 6.45
CA GLU A 200 -11.63 5.73 7.50
C GLU A 200 -12.15 4.42 8.07
N LEU A 201 -11.28 3.41 8.09
CA LEU A 201 -11.57 2.11 8.69
C LEU A 201 -10.52 1.80 9.75
N HIS A 202 -10.94 1.75 11.01
CA HIS A 202 -10.06 1.37 12.10
C HIS A 202 -9.99 -0.14 12.24
N HIS A 203 -8.78 -0.70 12.26
CA HIS A 203 -8.56 -2.10 12.57
C HIS A 203 -7.30 -2.29 13.43
N GLU A 204 -7.25 -3.41 14.11
CA GLU A 204 -6.20 -3.72 15.07
C GLU A 204 -5.35 -4.88 14.54
N LEU A 205 -4.04 -4.78 14.71
CA LEU A 205 -3.10 -5.84 14.40
C LEU A 205 -2.26 -6.16 15.62
N THR A 206 -2.14 -7.44 15.92
CA THR A 206 -1.22 -7.95 16.94
C THR A 206 0.06 -8.40 16.25
N ALA A 207 1.20 -7.98 16.78
CA ALA A 207 2.49 -8.43 16.28
C ALA A 207 3.38 -8.87 17.45
N THR A 208 4.24 -9.84 17.19
CA THR A 208 5.36 -10.15 18.11
C THR A 208 6.41 -9.04 18.04
N ALA A 209 7.27 -8.96 19.06
CA ALA A 209 8.41 -8.05 19.07
C ALA A 209 9.24 -8.14 17.77
N ALA A 210 9.62 -9.35 17.39
CA ALA A 210 10.38 -9.60 16.15
C ALA A 210 9.60 -9.20 14.90
N GLY A 211 8.29 -9.44 14.87
CA GLY A 211 7.41 -9.05 13.77
C GLY A 211 7.33 -7.53 13.62
N PHE A 212 7.24 -6.80 14.74
CA PHE A 212 7.22 -5.34 14.72
C PHE A 212 8.52 -4.74 14.19
N VAL A 213 9.66 -5.15 14.76
CA VAL A 213 10.98 -4.72 14.31
C VAL A 213 11.19 -5.07 12.84
N GLY A 214 10.85 -6.30 12.43
CA GLY A 214 10.92 -6.72 11.03
C GLY A 214 10.09 -5.81 10.12
N MET A 215 8.88 -5.44 10.54
CA MET A 215 8.03 -4.52 9.78
C MET A 215 8.65 -3.11 9.65
N ALA A 216 9.24 -2.57 10.73
CA ALA A 216 9.92 -1.29 10.70
C ALA A 216 11.07 -1.28 9.67
N PHE A 217 11.83 -2.38 9.61
CA PHE A 217 12.93 -2.57 8.66
C PHE A 217 12.49 -2.79 7.20
N THR A 218 11.21 -3.01 6.94
CA THR A 218 10.66 -3.01 5.57
C THR A 218 10.25 -1.62 5.08
N ALA A 219 10.38 -0.58 5.89
CA ALA A 219 10.13 0.79 5.47
C ALA A 219 11.30 1.33 4.64
N SER A 220 11.01 1.92 3.48
CA SER A 220 12.03 2.43 2.55
C SER A 220 12.96 3.46 3.19
N TYR A 221 12.45 4.31 4.07
CA TYR A 221 13.23 5.32 4.79
C TYR A 221 14.18 4.71 5.83
N VAL A 222 13.83 3.60 6.49
CA VAL A 222 14.73 2.88 7.40
C VAL A 222 15.83 2.17 6.61
N ARG A 223 15.48 1.58 5.47
CA ARG A 223 16.44 0.92 4.56
C ARG A 223 17.44 1.88 3.94
N ALA A 224 17.10 3.16 3.78
CA ALA A 224 18.01 4.19 3.26
C ALA A 224 19.09 4.61 4.27
N LEU A 225 18.97 4.25 5.55
CA LEU A 225 19.96 4.56 6.60
C LEU A 225 21.15 3.61 6.51
N ASP A 226 22.29 4.05 7.05
CA ASP A 226 23.48 3.19 7.20
C ASP A 226 23.23 2.03 8.19
N SER A 227 23.98 0.94 8.04
CA SER A 227 23.82 -0.28 8.83
C SER A 227 23.97 -0.05 10.34
N ALA A 228 24.87 0.85 10.76
CA ALA A 228 25.09 1.14 12.18
C ALA A 228 23.88 1.89 12.78
N THR A 229 23.25 2.76 12.00
CA THR A 229 22.01 3.45 12.40
C THR A 229 20.83 2.48 12.44
N GLN A 230 20.71 1.60 11.45
CA GLN A 230 19.70 0.54 11.46
C GLN A 230 19.83 -0.36 12.71
N GLU A 231 21.03 -0.79 13.08
CA GLU A 231 21.26 -1.56 14.29
C GLU A 231 20.90 -0.81 15.57
N ARG A 232 21.10 0.49 15.63
CA ARG A 232 20.68 1.32 16.80
C ARG A 232 19.17 1.39 16.91
N ILE A 233 18.49 1.62 15.81
CA ILE A 233 17.02 1.59 15.76
C ILE A 233 16.52 0.22 16.24
N ALA A 234 17.06 -0.87 15.71
CA ALA A 234 16.65 -2.23 16.11
C ALA A 234 16.80 -2.46 17.62
N ARG A 235 17.90 -2.00 18.22
CA ARG A 235 18.13 -2.17 19.67
C ARG A 235 17.15 -1.37 20.52
N GLU A 236 16.84 -0.13 20.14
CA GLU A 236 15.89 0.70 20.87
C GLU A 236 14.45 0.18 20.68
N GLU A 237 14.05 -0.17 19.47
CA GLU A 237 12.76 -0.79 19.21
C GLU A 237 12.60 -2.12 19.97
N PHE A 238 13.64 -2.96 19.99
CA PHE A 238 13.62 -4.22 20.75
C PHE A 238 13.54 -3.97 22.26
N GLY A 239 14.21 -2.93 22.75
CA GLY A 239 14.13 -2.50 24.16
C GLY A 239 12.72 -2.04 24.53
N MET A 240 12.10 -1.27 23.66
CA MET A 240 10.72 -0.77 23.81
C MET A 240 9.70 -1.91 23.80
N VAL A 241 9.90 -2.91 22.96
CA VAL A 241 8.96 -4.04 22.78
C VAL A 241 9.09 -5.09 23.87
N ARG A 242 10.26 -5.26 24.49
CA ARG A 242 10.45 -6.20 25.63
C ARG A 242 9.54 -5.93 26.81
N GLY A 243 9.09 -4.69 27.01
CA GLY A 243 8.13 -4.31 28.04
C GLY A 243 6.67 -4.63 27.72
N ASN A 244 6.33 -4.90 26.47
CA ASN A 244 4.96 -5.12 26.01
C ASN A 244 4.81 -6.55 25.48
N LYS A 245 3.93 -7.34 26.08
CA LYS A 245 3.67 -8.72 25.65
C LYS A 245 2.89 -8.80 24.34
N GLU A 246 2.08 -7.79 24.04
CA GLU A 246 1.29 -7.65 22.81
C GLU A 246 1.36 -6.21 22.33
N ILE A 247 1.51 -6.03 21.01
CA ILE A 247 1.56 -4.74 20.37
C ILE A 247 0.33 -4.60 19.51
N LEU A 248 -0.53 -3.66 19.89
CA LEU A 248 -1.76 -3.36 19.19
C LEU A 248 -1.55 -2.19 18.24
N TYR A 249 -1.81 -2.39 16.94
CA TYR A 249 -1.80 -1.34 15.94
C TYR A 249 -3.20 -1.04 15.45
N ARG A 250 -3.42 0.22 15.13
CA ARG A 250 -4.62 0.68 14.44
C ARG A 250 -4.24 1.30 13.11
N PHE A 251 -4.98 0.97 12.08
CA PHE A 251 -4.76 1.45 10.72
C PHE A 251 -6.03 2.08 10.19
N ALA A 252 -5.89 3.09 9.37
CA ALA A 252 -6.99 3.77 8.72
C ALA A 252 -6.70 4.01 7.23
N GLU A 253 -7.66 3.85 6.38
CA GLU A 253 -8.21 4.58 5.25
C GLU A 253 -8.21 3.98 3.85
N PRO A 254 -9.33 4.14 3.11
CA PRO A 254 -9.32 4.27 1.67
C PRO A 254 -9.77 5.65 1.17
N ASP A 255 -9.11 6.16 0.12
CA ASP A 255 -9.65 7.19 -0.77
C ASP A 255 -10.30 6.50 -1.98
N SER A 256 -11.57 6.71 -2.24
CA SER A 256 -12.27 6.14 -3.39
C SER A 256 -12.92 7.21 -4.27
N ALA A 257 -12.84 7.03 -5.59
CA ALA A 257 -13.52 7.87 -6.57
C ALA A 257 -14.22 7.02 -7.64
N ARG A 258 -15.43 7.41 -8.07
CA ARG A 258 -16.13 6.77 -9.19
C ARG A 258 -15.79 7.45 -10.49
N LYS A 259 -15.63 6.66 -11.54
CA LYS A 259 -15.61 7.13 -12.92
C LYS A 259 -17.07 7.31 -13.38
N PRO A 260 -17.45 8.46 -13.97
CA PRO A 260 -18.78 8.69 -14.55
C PRO A 260 -19.12 7.74 -15.69
#